data_7301e2f744a2262612b8edcc48588c81
#
_entry.id   7301e2f744a2262612b8edcc48588c81
#
_cell.length_a   1.000
_cell.length_b   1.000
_cell.length_c   1.000
_cell.angle_alpha   90.00
_cell.angle_beta   90.00
_cell.angle_gamma   90.00
#
_symmetry.space_group_name_H-M   'P 1'
#
loop_
_entity.id
_entity.type
_entity.pdbx_description
1 polymer ?
#
loop_
_entity_poly.entity_id
_entity_poly.type
_entity_poly.pdbx_seq_one_letter_code
_entity_poly.pdbx_strand_id
1 'polypeptide(L)'
;DEVANGYGNTVEITLMGDNVARVADNGRGIPVDIHPKLKVSGVEVVFTQLHAGGKFNNDSYAYSGGLHGVGASVTNALSEWLTVEVFKDGNEYRQDFHSPEVNGKIKSGVPVGSLKLVGKTKKTGTQVTFKPDTRVFKNEKFNYQIIATRLREIAFLNKSITLILNDNRPENEGGTGKQSVYHYEGGLSDFVSYINAEKDAIYLKPIHITAEQDGVQVDVAMQHTTGYTENIFSFVNNIPTPDGGTHEIGFKSACTKVFNAYAQKNNLIKDKKLSALIGEDYREGMTAVISVRLKNVQFEGQTKTKLGNPEVKPLVEQLVSQKLDEFLNLKSSKSIAEKIVEKAMGAARTRDNVRRAKELSRQQKSINNANLVGKLASCTGKKPEFNELFIVEGDSAGGSAKQGRDRTTQAILPLRGKPLNVEKSSIDKILENEEFRTLISALGTGLGDDFNIDDLKYHKIIILADADQDGGHIRAILLTFFFRYMRRLITDGHVYIGMPPLYKLQKKDEVEYCYNDEELETKRQNFGRNYTLQRFKGLGEMNPEQLWETTMNPYNRSLTRVTIEDATEAEKSISTLMGDKSEPRKEYINEHANFNREDYFDKVVNG
;
A
#
# COMPACT_ATOMS: atom_id res chain seq x y z
N ASP A 1 -16.09 11.29 -10.73
CA ASP A 1 -17.51 11.49 -10.37
C ASP A 1 -18.39 11.64 -11.61
N GLU A 2 -18.02 12.39 -12.67
CA GLU A 2 -18.82 12.54 -13.90
C GLU A 2 -19.17 11.17 -14.49
N VAL A 3 -18.20 10.30 -14.71
CA VAL A 3 -18.40 8.96 -15.27
C VAL A 3 -19.24 8.07 -14.35
N ALA A 4 -18.98 8.09 -13.03
CA ALA A 4 -19.74 7.31 -12.04
C ALA A 4 -21.24 7.71 -12.00
N ASN A 5 -21.58 8.90 -12.45
CA ASN A 5 -22.95 9.42 -12.55
C ASN A 5 -23.49 9.41 -14.01
N GLY A 6 -22.79 8.74 -14.93
CA GLY A 6 -23.25 8.54 -16.32
C GLY A 6 -22.95 9.69 -17.29
N TYR A 7 -22.09 10.64 -16.92
CA TYR A 7 -21.70 11.77 -17.74
C TYR A 7 -20.27 11.63 -18.26
N GLY A 8 -20.12 11.30 -19.54
CA GLY A 8 -18.82 11.00 -20.13
C GLY A 8 -18.32 9.58 -19.79
N ASN A 9 -17.20 9.21 -20.39
CA ASN A 9 -16.63 7.87 -20.23
C ASN A 9 -15.10 7.84 -20.35
N THR A 10 -14.45 8.97 -20.63
CA THR A 10 -13.02 9.02 -20.90
C THR A 10 -12.34 10.10 -20.05
N VAL A 11 -11.23 9.74 -19.42
CA VAL A 11 -10.32 10.69 -18.76
C VAL A 11 -8.92 10.42 -19.27
N GLU A 12 -8.25 11.48 -19.74
CA GLU A 12 -6.89 11.45 -20.25
C GLU A 12 -5.95 12.21 -19.32
N ILE A 13 -4.89 11.57 -18.90
CA ILE A 13 -3.82 12.14 -18.09
C ILE A 13 -2.55 12.19 -18.95
N THR A 14 -1.90 13.34 -19.01
CA THR A 14 -0.64 13.51 -19.73
C THR A 14 0.41 14.12 -18.81
N LEU A 15 1.51 13.42 -18.63
CA LEU A 15 2.71 13.94 -17.98
C LEU A 15 3.60 14.59 -19.05
N MET A 16 4.02 15.82 -18.80
CA MET A 16 4.80 16.64 -19.73
C MET A 16 6.12 17.07 -19.09
N GLY A 17 7.05 17.55 -19.90
CA GLY A 17 8.30 18.14 -19.42
C GLY A 17 8.09 19.25 -18.39
N ASP A 18 9.15 19.61 -17.67
CA ASP A 18 9.13 20.63 -16.61
C ASP A 18 8.13 20.33 -15.48
N ASN A 19 7.93 19.03 -15.19
CA ASN A 19 7.03 18.54 -14.14
C ASN A 19 5.58 19.05 -14.27
N VAL A 20 5.07 19.18 -15.48
CA VAL A 20 3.70 19.60 -15.78
C VAL A 20 2.79 18.38 -15.96
N ALA A 21 1.58 18.44 -15.42
CA ALA A 21 0.54 17.45 -15.65
C ALA A 21 -0.71 18.08 -16.25
N ARG A 22 -1.36 17.34 -17.15
CA ARG A 22 -2.66 17.69 -17.74
C ARG A 22 -3.64 16.56 -17.50
N VAL A 23 -4.86 16.91 -17.06
CA VAL A 23 -5.98 15.99 -16.90
C VAL A 23 -7.16 16.53 -17.67
N ALA A 24 -7.72 15.74 -18.58
CA ALA A 24 -8.85 16.08 -19.42
C ALA A 24 -9.95 15.03 -19.31
N ASP A 25 -11.20 15.43 -19.16
CA ASP A 25 -12.39 14.57 -19.21
C ASP A 25 -13.32 14.97 -20.36
N ASN A 26 -14.22 14.07 -20.73
CA ASN A 26 -15.29 14.31 -21.69
C ASN A 26 -16.68 14.40 -21.03
N GLY A 27 -16.75 14.88 -19.80
CA GLY A 27 -17.98 15.08 -19.04
C GLY A 27 -18.77 16.31 -19.47
N ARG A 28 -19.60 16.84 -18.55
CA ARG A 28 -20.46 18.01 -18.82
C ARG A 28 -19.74 19.36 -18.81
N GLY A 29 -18.51 19.41 -18.33
CA GLY A 29 -17.76 20.64 -18.07
C GLY A 29 -18.20 21.37 -16.79
N ILE A 30 -17.23 21.99 -16.12
CA ILE A 30 -17.47 22.81 -14.92
C ILE A 30 -18.43 23.97 -15.26
N PRO A 31 -19.32 24.40 -14.33
CA PRO A 31 -20.18 25.57 -14.54
C PRO A 31 -19.37 26.83 -14.87
N VAL A 32 -19.73 27.50 -15.95
CA VAL A 32 -19.08 28.74 -16.44
C VAL A 32 -19.85 30.00 -16.07
N ASP A 33 -21.11 29.86 -15.63
CA ASP A 33 -21.99 30.94 -15.25
C ASP A 33 -21.45 31.76 -14.07
N ILE A 34 -21.89 33.02 -14.00
CA ILE A 34 -21.52 33.92 -12.91
C ILE A 34 -22.24 33.49 -11.62
N HIS A 35 -21.48 33.20 -10.56
CA HIS A 35 -22.02 32.81 -9.26
C HIS A 35 -22.85 33.95 -8.63
N PRO A 36 -24.14 33.72 -8.27
CA PRO A 36 -25.06 34.80 -7.88
C PRO A 36 -24.56 35.69 -6.74
N LYS A 37 -23.91 35.09 -5.73
CA LYS A 37 -23.42 35.80 -4.53
C LYS A 37 -22.01 36.36 -4.71
N LEU A 38 -21.09 35.58 -5.28
CA LEU A 38 -19.65 35.94 -5.37
C LEU A 38 -19.32 36.80 -6.58
N LYS A 39 -20.23 36.90 -7.59
CA LYS A 39 -20.09 37.71 -8.82
C LYS A 39 -18.85 37.36 -9.65
N VAL A 40 -18.33 36.16 -9.50
CA VAL A 40 -17.23 35.58 -10.32
C VAL A 40 -17.73 34.31 -11.01
N SER A 41 -16.97 33.77 -11.97
CA SER A 41 -17.34 32.56 -12.70
C SER A 41 -17.37 31.33 -11.77
N GLY A 42 -18.20 30.33 -12.12
CA GLY A 42 -18.21 29.04 -11.41
C GLY A 42 -16.84 28.38 -11.42
N VAL A 43 -16.08 28.52 -12.51
CA VAL A 43 -14.68 28.04 -12.58
C VAL A 43 -13.81 28.70 -11.51
N GLU A 44 -13.86 30.02 -11.38
CA GLU A 44 -13.09 30.73 -10.36
C GLU A 44 -13.49 30.32 -8.95
N VAL A 45 -14.79 30.14 -8.69
CA VAL A 45 -15.29 29.66 -7.40
C VAL A 45 -14.69 28.28 -7.05
N VAL A 46 -14.74 27.33 -7.99
CA VAL A 46 -14.26 25.95 -7.76
C VAL A 46 -12.75 25.91 -7.47
N PHE A 47 -11.96 26.77 -8.12
CA PHE A 47 -10.50 26.76 -7.97
C PHE A 47 -9.94 27.72 -6.92
N THR A 48 -10.75 28.63 -6.33
CA THR A 48 -10.27 29.60 -5.33
C THR A 48 -10.96 29.51 -3.98
N GLN A 49 -12.17 28.92 -3.91
CA GLN A 49 -12.91 28.87 -2.66
C GLN A 49 -12.84 27.48 -2.04
N LEU A 50 -12.49 27.42 -0.74
CA LEU A 50 -12.60 26.19 0.04
C LEU A 50 -14.09 25.89 0.32
N HIS A 51 -14.40 24.61 0.37
CA HIS A 51 -15.75 24.12 0.61
C HIS A 51 -16.78 24.63 -0.43
N ALA A 52 -16.34 24.95 -1.63
CA ALA A 52 -17.17 25.29 -2.77
C ALA A 52 -17.27 24.12 -3.75
N GLY A 53 -18.45 23.89 -4.29
CA GLY A 53 -18.67 22.88 -5.32
C GLY A 53 -20.11 22.39 -5.38
N GLY A 54 -20.53 21.89 -6.55
CA GLY A 54 -21.88 21.33 -6.79
C GLY A 54 -22.11 19.95 -6.19
N LYS A 55 -21.20 19.45 -5.35
CA LYS A 55 -21.26 18.09 -4.77
C LYS A 55 -21.82 18.04 -3.34
N PHE A 56 -22.17 19.19 -2.77
CA PHE A 56 -22.77 19.27 -1.43
C PHE A 56 -24.27 18.97 -1.44
N ASN A 57 -24.94 19.16 -2.59
CA ASN A 57 -26.34 18.79 -2.78
C ASN A 57 -26.38 17.57 -3.69
N ASN A 58 -27.13 16.53 -3.29
CA ASN A 58 -27.30 15.28 -4.06
C ASN A 58 -28.02 15.47 -5.41
N ASP A 59 -28.36 16.70 -5.77
CA ASP A 59 -29.08 17.03 -7.02
C ASP A 59 -28.21 16.89 -8.28
N SER A 60 -26.89 17.11 -8.16
CA SER A 60 -25.96 17.07 -9.31
C SER A 60 -25.19 15.76 -9.43
N TYR A 61 -24.97 15.05 -8.32
CA TYR A 61 -24.22 13.79 -8.25
C TYR A 61 -24.87 12.86 -7.25
N ALA A 62 -25.35 11.70 -7.71
CA ALA A 62 -25.92 10.68 -6.82
C ALA A 62 -24.86 10.07 -5.90
N TYR A 63 -23.65 9.87 -6.42
CA TYR A 63 -22.50 9.33 -5.69
C TYR A 63 -21.26 10.21 -5.94
N SER A 64 -20.57 10.59 -4.88
CA SER A 64 -19.34 11.39 -4.98
C SER A 64 -18.30 10.96 -3.97
N GLY A 65 -17.03 10.90 -4.38
CA GLY A 65 -15.87 10.79 -3.48
C GLY A 65 -15.43 12.14 -2.91
N GLY A 66 -15.85 13.24 -3.55
CA GLY A 66 -15.49 14.62 -3.17
C GLY A 66 -16.41 15.20 -2.11
N LEU A 67 -16.20 14.87 -0.83
CA LEU A 67 -17.08 15.27 0.28
C LEU A 67 -16.82 16.68 0.81
N HIS A 68 -15.63 17.25 0.59
CA HIS A 68 -15.22 18.49 1.25
C HIS A 68 -15.09 19.70 0.32
N GLY A 69 -15.18 19.51 -1.01
CA GLY A 69 -15.08 20.61 -1.99
C GLY A 69 -13.77 21.39 -1.91
N VAL A 70 -12.65 20.71 -1.66
CA VAL A 70 -11.34 21.36 -1.50
C VAL A 70 -10.29 20.88 -2.53
N GLY A 71 -10.51 19.76 -3.23
CA GLY A 71 -9.50 19.16 -4.11
C GLY A 71 -9.00 20.13 -5.19
N ALA A 72 -9.88 20.76 -5.94
CA ALA A 72 -9.52 21.68 -7.03
C ALA A 72 -8.82 22.95 -6.48
N SER A 73 -9.36 23.56 -5.43
CA SER A 73 -8.79 24.77 -4.83
C SER A 73 -7.44 24.52 -4.17
N VAL A 74 -7.23 23.35 -3.53
CA VAL A 74 -5.94 22.96 -2.97
C VAL A 74 -4.91 22.69 -4.07
N THR A 75 -5.30 21.99 -5.15
CA THR A 75 -4.40 21.78 -6.30
C THR A 75 -3.95 23.11 -6.88
N ASN A 76 -4.88 24.07 -7.07
CA ASN A 76 -4.55 25.40 -7.52
C ASN A 76 -3.59 26.12 -6.56
N ALA A 77 -3.88 26.10 -5.25
CA ALA A 77 -3.06 26.77 -4.24
C ALA A 77 -1.64 26.21 -4.14
N LEU A 78 -1.43 24.94 -4.47
CA LEU A 78 -0.14 24.24 -4.44
C LEU A 78 0.56 24.23 -5.80
N SER A 79 0.02 24.92 -6.80
CA SER A 79 0.60 25.02 -8.14
C SER A 79 1.33 26.35 -8.32
N GLU A 80 2.44 26.34 -9.03
CA GLU A 80 3.12 27.55 -9.51
C GLU A 80 2.20 28.31 -10.48
N TRP A 81 1.58 27.57 -11.39
CA TRP A 81 0.52 28.02 -12.26
C TRP A 81 -0.46 26.88 -12.57
N LEU A 82 -1.69 27.24 -12.90
CA LEU A 82 -2.74 26.33 -13.29
C LEU A 82 -3.63 26.97 -14.35
N THR A 83 -3.96 26.21 -15.41
CA THR A 83 -4.87 26.60 -16.48
C THR A 83 -6.06 25.66 -16.50
N VAL A 84 -7.26 26.24 -16.57
CA VAL A 84 -8.53 25.51 -16.74
C VAL A 84 -9.14 25.85 -18.09
N GLU A 85 -9.43 24.82 -18.87
CA GLU A 85 -10.17 24.92 -20.13
C GLU A 85 -11.48 24.14 -19.98
N VAL A 86 -12.60 24.78 -20.25
CA VAL A 86 -13.95 24.20 -20.14
C VAL A 86 -14.61 24.18 -21.49
N PHE A 87 -15.05 23.01 -21.93
CA PHE A 87 -15.77 22.78 -23.18
C PHE A 87 -17.24 22.53 -22.85
N LYS A 88 -18.07 23.56 -23.07
CA LYS A 88 -19.46 23.54 -22.65
C LYS A 88 -20.35 24.36 -23.59
N ASP A 89 -21.54 23.82 -23.89
CA ASP A 89 -22.55 24.47 -24.69
C ASP A 89 -22.03 25.00 -26.04
N GLY A 90 -21.15 24.22 -26.70
CA GLY A 90 -20.55 24.55 -27.99
C GLY A 90 -19.46 25.61 -27.94
N ASN A 91 -19.00 25.98 -26.75
CA ASN A 91 -17.98 27.01 -26.53
C ASN A 91 -16.81 26.47 -25.74
N GLU A 92 -15.64 27.06 -25.97
CA GLU A 92 -14.41 26.84 -25.18
C GLU A 92 -14.14 28.08 -24.33
N TYR A 93 -13.98 27.86 -23.05
CA TYR A 93 -13.65 28.88 -22.06
C TYR A 93 -12.31 28.56 -21.42
N ARG A 94 -11.54 29.60 -21.06
CA ARG A 94 -10.23 29.45 -20.40
C ARG A 94 -10.08 30.45 -19.28
N GLN A 95 -9.49 29.96 -18.17
CA GLN A 95 -9.04 30.76 -17.04
C GLN A 95 -7.67 30.26 -16.54
N ASP A 96 -6.78 31.23 -16.32
CA ASP A 96 -5.43 30.95 -15.82
C ASP A 96 -5.31 31.41 -14.36
N PHE A 97 -4.49 30.70 -13.58
CA PHE A 97 -4.18 30.98 -12.18
C PHE A 97 -2.67 30.90 -11.98
N HIS A 98 -2.14 31.64 -11.01
CA HIS A 98 -0.72 31.57 -10.64
C HIS A 98 -0.52 31.85 -9.16
N SER A 99 0.67 31.53 -8.64
CA SER A 99 1.04 31.73 -7.23
C SER A 99 2.25 32.67 -7.14
N PRO A 100 2.05 34.01 -7.27
CA PRO A 100 3.14 34.98 -7.22
C PRO A 100 3.69 35.12 -5.81
N GLU A 101 4.96 35.51 -5.72
CA GLU A 101 5.56 35.94 -4.47
C GLU A 101 5.36 37.45 -4.31
N VAL A 102 4.75 37.86 -3.20
CA VAL A 102 4.49 39.27 -2.86
C VAL A 102 5.01 39.52 -1.45
N ASN A 103 5.98 40.42 -1.29
CA ASN A 103 6.59 40.76 -0.01
C ASN A 103 7.16 39.54 0.75
N GLY A 104 7.82 38.61 0.04
CA GLY A 104 8.40 37.40 0.62
C GLY A 104 7.38 36.33 1.05
N LYS A 105 6.11 36.44 0.63
CA LYS A 105 5.05 35.47 0.89
C LYS A 105 4.42 35.01 -0.43
N ILE A 106 4.16 33.72 -0.52
CA ILE A 106 3.44 33.14 -1.67
C ILE A 106 1.96 33.52 -1.55
N LYS A 107 1.44 34.16 -2.56
CA LYS A 107 0.01 34.40 -2.72
C LYS A 107 -0.57 33.31 -3.63
N SER A 108 -1.07 32.24 -3.01
CA SER A 108 -1.42 30.98 -3.68
C SER A 108 -2.66 31.10 -4.57
N GLY A 109 -2.58 30.53 -5.78
CA GLY A 109 -3.74 30.26 -6.67
C GLY A 109 -4.55 31.48 -7.08
N VAL A 110 -3.90 32.60 -7.38
CA VAL A 110 -4.56 33.87 -7.77
C VAL A 110 -5.04 33.81 -9.22
N PRO A 111 -6.32 34.16 -9.53
CA PRO A 111 -6.78 34.21 -10.91
C PRO A 111 -6.07 35.30 -11.73
N VAL A 112 -5.71 34.95 -12.97
CA VAL A 112 -5.14 35.90 -13.96
C VAL A 112 -6.30 36.44 -14.83
N GLY A 113 -7.00 37.40 -14.30
CA GLY A 113 -8.18 37.95 -14.95
C GLY A 113 -9.44 37.08 -14.81
N SER A 114 -10.50 37.44 -15.53
CA SER A 114 -11.76 36.71 -15.56
C SER A 114 -11.74 35.56 -16.55
N LEU A 115 -12.70 34.62 -16.43
CA LEU A 115 -12.95 33.56 -17.41
C LEU A 115 -13.16 34.17 -18.82
N LYS A 116 -12.42 33.68 -19.80
CA LYS A 116 -12.46 34.16 -21.20
C LYS A 116 -13.13 33.15 -22.12
N LEU A 117 -14.00 33.58 -23.01
CA LEU A 117 -14.46 32.81 -24.16
C LEU A 117 -13.34 32.80 -25.21
N VAL A 118 -12.83 31.59 -25.52
CA VAL A 118 -11.74 31.39 -26.49
C VAL A 118 -12.29 31.17 -27.90
N GLY A 119 -13.33 30.35 -28.05
CA GLY A 119 -13.87 30.02 -29.35
C GLY A 119 -15.03 29.02 -29.30
N LYS A 120 -15.38 28.52 -30.49
CA LYS A 120 -16.38 27.45 -30.66
C LYS A 120 -15.71 26.09 -30.65
N THR A 121 -16.37 25.10 -30.06
CA THR A 121 -15.87 23.73 -30.01
C THR A 121 -17.00 22.70 -30.12
N LYS A 122 -16.64 21.49 -30.57
CA LYS A 122 -17.54 20.32 -30.53
C LYS A 122 -17.24 19.44 -29.33
N LYS A 123 -16.17 19.72 -28.59
CA LYS A 123 -15.80 18.96 -27.38
C LYS A 123 -16.74 19.28 -26.23
N THR A 124 -16.83 18.36 -25.26
CA THR A 124 -17.43 18.58 -23.95
C THR A 124 -16.44 18.16 -22.89
N GLY A 125 -16.55 18.73 -21.69
CA GLY A 125 -15.72 18.33 -20.55
C GLY A 125 -14.86 19.45 -19.97
N THR A 126 -13.89 19.07 -19.16
CA THR A 126 -12.95 19.99 -18.53
C THR A 126 -11.52 19.49 -18.73
N GLN A 127 -10.61 20.40 -19.00
CA GLN A 127 -9.18 20.14 -19.05
C GLN A 127 -8.46 21.05 -18.04
N VAL A 128 -7.65 20.45 -17.20
CA VAL A 128 -6.82 21.17 -16.21
C VAL A 128 -5.37 20.83 -16.46
N THR A 129 -4.54 21.87 -16.66
CA THR A 129 -3.10 21.74 -16.82
C THR A 129 -2.42 22.51 -15.69
N PHE A 130 -1.47 21.91 -14.98
CA PHE A 130 -0.85 22.55 -13.84
C PHE A 130 0.60 22.12 -13.64
N LYS A 131 1.36 22.96 -12.95
CA LYS A 131 2.73 22.71 -12.51
C LYS A 131 2.79 22.83 -10.99
N PRO A 132 3.20 21.78 -10.26
CA PRO A 132 3.42 21.85 -8.82
C PRO A 132 4.44 22.94 -8.47
N ASP A 133 4.18 23.67 -7.38
CA ASP A 133 5.07 24.74 -6.92
C ASP A 133 6.34 24.15 -6.26
N THR A 134 7.50 24.37 -6.87
CA THR A 134 8.79 23.88 -6.37
C THR A 134 9.18 24.46 -5.02
N ARG A 135 8.63 25.62 -4.63
CA ARG A 135 8.82 26.22 -3.31
C ARG A 135 8.15 25.40 -2.20
N VAL A 136 7.11 24.60 -2.56
CA VAL A 136 6.37 23.70 -1.66
C VAL A 136 6.90 22.27 -1.79
N PHE A 137 6.96 21.74 -3.01
CA PHE A 137 7.28 20.33 -3.27
C PHE A 137 8.78 20.09 -3.53
N LYS A 138 9.62 21.13 -3.50
CA LYS A 138 11.06 21.04 -3.78
C LYS A 138 11.32 20.36 -5.14
N ASN A 139 12.01 19.21 -5.12
CA ASN A 139 12.39 18.46 -6.32
C ASN A 139 11.49 17.24 -6.61
N GLU A 140 10.33 17.15 -5.97
CA GLU A 140 9.39 16.04 -6.19
C GLU A 140 8.86 16.05 -7.62
N LYS A 141 8.87 14.88 -8.27
CA LYS A 141 8.43 14.70 -9.65
C LYS A 141 7.27 13.71 -9.73
N PHE A 142 6.41 13.87 -10.72
CA PHE A 142 5.38 12.88 -11.00
C PHE A 142 5.99 11.51 -11.31
N ASN A 143 5.51 10.49 -10.61
CA ASN A 143 5.90 9.10 -10.84
C ASN A 143 4.83 8.42 -11.71
N TYR A 144 5.26 7.99 -12.92
CA TYR A 144 4.37 7.32 -13.87
C TYR A 144 3.74 6.05 -13.28
N GLN A 145 4.52 5.21 -12.58
CA GLN A 145 4.04 3.94 -12.07
C GLN A 145 2.97 4.11 -10.98
N ILE A 146 3.15 5.05 -10.06
CA ILE A 146 2.16 5.35 -9.01
C ILE A 146 0.83 5.79 -9.66
N ILE A 147 0.90 6.68 -10.65
CA ILE A 147 -0.30 7.15 -11.36
C ILE A 147 -0.95 6.00 -12.14
N ALA A 148 -0.15 5.20 -12.86
CA ALA A 148 -0.62 4.05 -13.63
C ALA A 148 -1.38 3.04 -12.76
N THR A 149 -0.84 2.71 -11.60
CA THR A 149 -1.48 1.81 -10.63
C THR A 149 -2.81 2.35 -10.15
N ARG A 150 -2.86 3.63 -9.76
CA ARG A 150 -4.10 4.25 -9.29
C ARG A 150 -5.17 4.34 -10.39
N LEU A 151 -4.79 4.65 -11.62
CA LEU A 151 -5.73 4.66 -12.75
C LEU A 151 -6.29 3.26 -13.05
N ARG A 152 -5.45 2.24 -12.95
CA ARG A 152 -5.88 0.85 -13.12
C ARG A 152 -6.94 0.45 -12.09
N GLU A 153 -6.74 0.77 -10.80
CA GLU A 153 -7.75 0.54 -9.76
C GLU A 153 -9.07 1.24 -10.07
N ILE A 154 -9.02 2.53 -10.43
CA ILE A 154 -10.22 3.31 -10.78
C ILE A 154 -10.95 2.68 -11.97
N ALA A 155 -10.23 2.18 -12.96
CA ALA A 155 -10.81 1.52 -14.12
C ALA A 155 -11.51 0.20 -13.74
N PHE A 156 -10.95 -0.61 -12.85
CA PHE A 156 -11.62 -1.81 -12.33
C PHE A 156 -12.90 -1.50 -11.54
N LEU A 157 -12.92 -0.39 -10.80
CA LEU A 157 -14.07 0.03 -10.01
C LEU A 157 -15.22 0.62 -10.86
N ASN A 158 -14.95 0.97 -12.12
CA ASN A 158 -15.91 1.65 -12.99
C ASN A 158 -15.86 1.06 -14.41
N LYS A 159 -16.71 0.07 -14.69
CA LYS A 159 -16.73 -0.67 -15.97
C LYS A 159 -16.86 0.20 -17.23
N SER A 160 -17.50 1.36 -17.11
CA SER A 160 -17.77 2.26 -18.24
C SER A 160 -16.66 3.26 -18.51
N ILE A 161 -15.59 3.32 -17.68
CA ILE A 161 -14.54 4.31 -17.84
C ILE A 161 -13.41 3.80 -18.74
N THR A 162 -12.88 4.69 -19.55
CA THR A 162 -11.59 4.52 -20.22
C THR A 162 -10.62 5.58 -19.67
N LEU A 163 -9.53 5.12 -19.07
CA LEU A 163 -8.48 5.98 -18.55
C LEU A 163 -7.24 5.84 -19.43
N ILE A 164 -6.71 6.97 -19.89
CA ILE A 164 -5.54 7.02 -20.77
C ILE A 164 -4.45 7.78 -20.03
N LEU A 165 -3.27 7.17 -19.90
CA LEU A 165 -2.09 7.79 -19.32
C LEU A 165 -0.99 7.90 -20.38
N ASN A 166 -0.59 9.13 -20.68
CA ASN A 166 0.48 9.46 -21.61
C ASN A 166 1.70 9.99 -20.86
N ASP A 167 2.86 9.44 -21.12
CA ASP A 167 4.15 9.95 -20.61
C ASP A 167 4.89 10.67 -21.75
N ASN A 168 4.66 11.96 -21.86
CA ASN A 168 5.28 12.82 -22.88
C ASN A 168 6.47 13.62 -22.31
N ARG A 169 7.00 13.20 -21.15
CA ARG A 169 8.21 13.81 -20.59
C ARG A 169 9.42 13.47 -21.46
N PRO A 170 10.41 14.36 -21.55
CA PRO A 170 11.70 14.02 -22.19
C PRO A 170 12.43 12.93 -21.38
N GLU A 171 13.28 12.14 -22.06
CA GLU A 171 14.04 11.05 -21.44
C GLU A 171 14.91 11.52 -20.26
N ASN A 172 15.56 12.68 -20.38
CA ASN A 172 16.39 13.28 -19.31
C ASN A 172 15.58 13.70 -18.07
N GLU A 173 14.25 13.72 -18.14
CA GLU A 173 13.33 13.95 -17.02
C GLU A 173 12.64 12.65 -16.55
N GLY A 174 13.08 11.49 -17.04
CA GLY A 174 12.54 10.17 -16.73
C GLY A 174 11.29 9.83 -17.52
N GLY A 175 11.08 10.49 -18.67
CA GLY A 175 10.01 10.15 -19.60
C GLY A 175 10.24 8.82 -20.28
N THR A 176 9.16 8.08 -20.50
CA THR A 176 9.20 6.74 -21.10
C THR A 176 8.62 6.71 -22.51
N GLY A 177 7.95 7.77 -22.96
CA GLY A 177 7.19 7.81 -24.21
C GLY A 177 6.02 6.81 -24.24
N LYS A 178 5.65 6.25 -23.08
CA LYS A 178 4.61 5.21 -22.98
C LYS A 178 3.20 5.82 -22.98
N GLN A 179 2.28 5.11 -23.62
CA GLN A 179 0.85 5.29 -23.44
C GLN A 179 0.26 4.03 -22.82
N SER A 180 -0.54 4.18 -21.79
CA SER A 180 -1.30 3.09 -21.19
C SER A 180 -2.78 3.41 -21.22
N VAL A 181 -3.60 2.42 -21.60
CA VAL A 181 -5.06 2.52 -21.64
C VAL A 181 -5.65 1.49 -20.69
N TYR A 182 -6.51 1.94 -19.78
CA TYR A 182 -7.17 1.09 -18.79
C TYR A 182 -8.68 1.12 -19.02
N HIS A 183 -9.23 -0.04 -19.33
CA HIS A 183 -10.67 -0.27 -19.51
C HIS A 183 -10.96 -1.74 -19.22
N TYR A 184 -11.87 -2.03 -18.27
CA TYR A 184 -12.14 -3.39 -17.81
C TYR A 184 -13.65 -3.65 -17.74
N GLU A 185 -14.17 -4.35 -18.73
CA GLU A 185 -15.60 -4.68 -18.81
C GLU A 185 -16.06 -5.63 -17.69
N GLY A 186 -15.20 -6.54 -17.23
CA GLY A 186 -15.48 -7.44 -16.11
C GLY A 186 -15.46 -6.76 -14.74
N GLY A 187 -14.94 -5.51 -14.65
CA GLY A 187 -14.94 -4.72 -13.42
C GLY A 187 -14.24 -5.41 -12.26
N LEU A 188 -14.94 -5.61 -11.12
CA LEU A 188 -14.34 -6.22 -9.93
C LEU A 188 -13.92 -7.69 -10.14
N SER A 189 -14.55 -8.42 -11.06
CA SER A 189 -14.09 -9.78 -11.40
C SER A 189 -12.71 -9.75 -12.06
N ASP A 190 -12.48 -8.80 -12.96
CA ASP A 190 -11.17 -8.60 -13.59
C ASP A 190 -10.15 -8.14 -12.56
N PHE A 191 -10.57 -7.32 -11.59
CA PHE A 191 -9.69 -6.86 -10.51
C PHE A 191 -9.22 -8.03 -9.63
N VAL A 192 -10.12 -8.89 -9.18
CA VAL A 192 -9.76 -10.09 -8.41
C VAL A 192 -8.85 -11.01 -9.23
N SER A 193 -9.17 -11.21 -10.52
CA SER A 193 -8.34 -12.00 -11.42
C SER A 193 -6.94 -11.40 -11.60
N TYR A 194 -6.84 -10.07 -11.70
CA TYR A 194 -5.56 -9.35 -11.77
C TYR A 194 -4.71 -9.54 -10.50
N ILE A 195 -5.33 -9.45 -9.30
CA ILE A 195 -4.62 -9.67 -8.02
C ILE A 195 -4.16 -11.13 -7.89
N ASN A 196 -4.94 -12.08 -8.41
CA ASN A 196 -4.66 -13.51 -8.30
C ASN A 196 -3.91 -14.10 -9.51
N ALA A 197 -3.46 -13.26 -10.46
CA ALA A 197 -2.82 -13.73 -11.69
C ALA A 197 -1.67 -14.74 -11.43
N GLU A 198 -0.88 -14.47 -10.37
CA GLU A 198 0.28 -15.28 -9.99
C GLU A 198 -0.03 -16.35 -8.94
N LYS A 199 -1.31 -16.48 -8.53
CA LYS A 199 -1.75 -17.45 -7.51
C LYS A 199 -2.48 -18.62 -8.15
N ASP A 200 -2.57 -19.73 -7.42
CA ASP A 200 -3.35 -20.91 -7.85
C ASP A 200 -4.77 -20.83 -7.28
N ALA A 201 -5.70 -20.38 -8.11
CA ALA A 201 -7.11 -20.30 -7.75
C ALA A 201 -7.75 -21.69 -7.68
N ILE A 202 -8.57 -21.95 -6.65
CA ILE A 202 -9.26 -23.24 -6.50
C ILE A 202 -10.48 -23.37 -7.43
N TYR A 203 -10.92 -22.28 -8.04
CA TYR A 203 -11.91 -22.22 -9.12
C TYR A 203 -11.61 -21.07 -10.09
N LEU A 204 -11.98 -21.24 -11.38
CA LEU A 204 -11.49 -20.38 -12.47
C LEU A 204 -12.01 -18.94 -12.42
N LYS A 205 -13.33 -18.76 -12.22
CA LYS A 205 -13.96 -17.44 -12.30
C LYS A 205 -14.28 -16.91 -10.90
N PRO A 206 -13.95 -15.68 -10.57
CA PRO A 206 -14.38 -15.06 -9.32
C PRO A 206 -15.91 -15.11 -9.16
N ILE A 207 -16.36 -15.29 -7.92
CA ILE A 207 -17.77 -15.12 -7.55
C ILE A 207 -18.03 -13.61 -7.56
N HIS A 208 -19.02 -13.17 -8.35
CA HIS A 208 -19.36 -11.77 -8.49
C HIS A 208 -20.80 -11.52 -8.06
N ILE A 209 -21.00 -10.57 -7.17
CA ILE A 209 -22.28 -10.21 -6.55
C ILE A 209 -22.50 -8.72 -6.74
N THR A 210 -23.66 -8.37 -7.31
CA THR A 210 -24.14 -6.99 -7.37
C THR A 210 -25.54 -6.90 -6.77
N ALA A 211 -25.76 -5.89 -5.94
CA ALA A 211 -27.07 -5.65 -5.34
C ALA A 211 -27.23 -4.15 -5.02
N GLU A 212 -28.49 -3.71 -4.98
CA GLU A 212 -28.84 -2.34 -4.61
C GLU A 212 -30.09 -2.35 -3.74
N GLN A 213 -30.05 -1.59 -2.64
CA GLN A 213 -31.20 -1.37 -1.78
C GLN A 213 -31.02 -0.05 -1.00
N ASP A 214 -32.09 0.69 -0.79
CA ASP A 214 -32.14 1.94 -0.01
C ASP A 214 -31.11 2.99 -0.47
N GLY A 215 -30.79 3.01 -1.79
CA GLY A 215 -29.81 3.93 -2.38
C GLY A 215 -28.35 3.57 -2.06
N VAL A 216 -28.11 2.36 -1.54
CA VAL A 216 -26.78 1.80 -1.37
C VAL A 216 -26.54 0.72 -2.42
N GLN A 217 -25.54 0.90 -3.25
CA GLN A 217 -25.08 -0.10 -4.21
C GLN A 217 -23.93 -0.89 -3.62
N VAL A 218 -24.00 -2.22 -3.71
CA VAL A 218 -22.96 -3.14 -3.25
C VAL A 218 -22.49 -3.97 -4.45
N ASP A 219 -21.20 -3.91 -4.72
CA ASP A 219 -20.52 -4.69 -5.76
C ASP A 219 -19.35 -5.43 -5.10
N VAL A 220 -19.34 -6.76 -5.21
CA VAL A 220 -18.35 -7.62 -4.55
C VAL A 220 -17.88 -8.68 -5.54
N ALA A 221 -16.58 -8.84 -5.67
CA ALA A 221 -15.99 -10.00 -6.31
C ALA A 221 -15.04 -10.72 -5.35
N MET A 222 -15.05 -12.06 -5.34
CA MET A 222 -14.18 -12.87 -4.49
C MET A 222 -13.75 -14.15 -5.17
N GLN A 223 -12.54 -14.61 -4.83
CA GLN A 223 -11.97 -15.87 -5.31
C GLN A 223 -11.04 -16.46 -4.23
N HIS A 224 -11.10 -17.78 -4.05
CA HIS A 224 -10.19 -18.48 -3.16
C HIS A 224 -9.03 -19.06 -3.95
N THR A 225 -7.85 -19.03 -3.32
CA THR A 225 -6.60 -19.60 -3.83
C THR A 225 -6.13 -20.73 -2.91
N THR A 226 -5.08 -21.44 -3.31
CA THR A 226 -4.42 -22.45 -2.47
C THR A 226 -3.62 -21.84 -1.33
N GLY A 227 -3.37 -20.53 -1.37
CA GLY A 227 -2.65 -19.78 -0.32
C GLY A 227 -3.40 -19.75 1.02
N TYR A 228 -2.76 -19.14 2.02
CA TYR A 228 -3.25 -19.11 3.40
C TYR A 228 -3.75 -17.74 3.85
N THR A 229 -3.43 -16.69 3.10
CA THR A 229 -3.67 -15.30 3.51
C THR A 229 -5.03 -14.79 3.04
N GLU A 230 -5.76 -14.10 3.91
CA GLU A 230 -6.94 -13.30 3.57
C GLU A 230 -6.49 -11.96 2.98
N ASN A 231 -7.01 -11.60 1.79
CA ASN A 231 -6.75 -10.34 1.11
C ASN A 231 -8.07 -9.67 0.76
N ILE A 232 -8.46 -8.66 1.54
CA ILE A 232 -9.68 -7.87 1.29
C ILE A 232 -9.29 -6.45 0.94
N PHE A 233 -9.77 -5.98 -0.22
CA PHE A 233 -9.64 -4.61 -0.69
C PHE A 233 -11.02 -3.97 -0.70
N SER A 234 -11.21 -2.93 0.09
CA SER A 234 -12.52 -2.31 0.22
C SER A 234 -12.52 -0.85 -0.21
N PHE A 235 -13.62 -0.43 -0.84
CA PHE A 235 -13.78 0.89 -1.44
C PHE A 235 -15.16 1.45 -1.13
N VAL A 236 -15.22 2.76 -0.90
CA VAL A 236 -16.46 3.51 -0.73
C VAL A 236 -16.46 4.72 -1.66
N ASN A 237 -17.43 4.80 -2.58
CA ASN A 237 -17.48 5.82 -3.63
C ASN A 237 -16.12 5.98 -4.37
N ASN A 238 -15.50 4.86 -4.74
CA ASN A 238 -14.17 4.76 -5.38
C ASN A 238 -12.97 5.21 -4.52
N ILE A 239 -13.17 5.47 -3.23
CA ILE A 239 -12.10 5.79 -2.27
C ILE A 239 -11.69 4.49 -1.57
N PRO A 240 -10.39 4.13 -1.56
CA PRO A 240 -9.93 2.96 -0.81
C PRO A 240 -10.10 3.17 0.71
N THR A 241 -10.54 2.12 1.38
CA THR A 241 -10.70 2.08 2.84
C THR A 241 -9.77 1.00 3.43
N PRO A 242 -8.47 1.26 3.54
CA PRO A 242 -7.49 0.26 3.97
C PRO A 242 -7.71 -0.24 5.40
N ASP A 243 -8.38 0.56 6.25
CA ASP A 243 -8.77 0.18 7.62
C ASP A 243 -10.18 -0.46 7.65
N GLY A 244 -10.75 -0.77 6.48
CA GLY A 244 -12.05 -1.42 6.33
C GLY A 244 -13.22 -0.54 6.77
N GLY A 245 -14.10 -1.07 7.60
CA GLY A 245 -15.28 -0.39 8.13
C GLY A 245 -16.52 -1.27 8.14
N THR A 246 -17.68 -0.65 8.31
CA THR A 246 -18.97 -1.34 8.48
C THR A 246 -19.34 -2.22 7.28
N HIS A 247 -19.00 -1.82 6.06
CA HIS A 247 -19.24 -2.60 4.82
C HIS A 247 -18.42 -3.89 4.78
N GLU A 248 -17.16 -3.86 5.18
CA GLU A 248 -16.30 -5.04 5.25
C GLU A 248 -16.76 -6.00 6.34
N ILE A 249 -17.13 -5.46 7.52
CA ILE A 249 -17.69 -6.27 8.62
C ILE A 249 -18.97 -6.99 8.15
N GLY A 250 -19.87 -6.28 7.44
CA GLY A 250 -21.09 -6.86 6.87
C GLY A 250 -20.81 -7.98 5.89
N PHE A 251 -19.84 -7.79 4.99
CA PHE A 251 -19.39 -8.81 4.04
C PHE A 251 -18.83 -10.06 4.75
N LYS A 252 -17.92 -9.88 5.72
CA LYS A 252 -17.34 -10.99 6.50
C LYS A 252 -18.42 -11.79 7.24
N SER A 253 -19.38 -11.10 7.84
CA SER A 253 -20.54 -11.73 8.52
C SER A 253 -21.39 -12.54 7.54
N ALA A 254 -21.69 -11.98 6.36
CA ALA A 254 -22.47 -12.63 5.32
C ALA A 254 -21.80 -13.93 4.83
N CYS A 255 -20.51 -13.87 4.49
CA CYS A 255 -19.74 -15.04 4.06
C CYS A 255 -19.79 -16.16 5.10
N THR A 256 -19.51 -15.84 6.37
CA THR A 256 -19.53 -16.82 7.47
C THR A 256 -20.89 -17.48 7.60
N LYS A 257 -21.96 -16.69 7.59
CA LYS A 257 -23.35 -17.18 7.75
C LYS A 257 -23.77 -18.08 6.61
N VAL A 258 -23.53 -17.64 5.37
CA VAL A 258 -24.01 -18.35 4.17
C VAL A 258 -23.22 -19.63 3.93
N PHE A 259 -21.89 -19.61 4.05
CA PHE A 259 -21.07 -20.81 3.88
C PHE A 259 -21.38 -21.86 4.95
N ASN A 260 -21.57 -21.46 6.22
CA ASN A 260 -21.99 -22.39 7.27
C ASN A 260 -23.36 -23.00 7.00
N ALA A 261 -24.35 -22.19 6.62
CA ALA A 261 -25.68 -22.67 6.28
C ALA A 261 -25.65 -23.67 5.10
N TYR A 262 -24.87 -23.37 4.05
CA TYR A 262 -24.69 -24.25 2.91
C TYR A 262 -24.01 -25.56 3.30
N ALA A 263 -22.94 -25.52 4.09
CA ALA A 263 -22.20 -26.69 4.54
C ALA A 263 -23.08 -27.62 5.39
N GLN A 264 -23.91 -27.06 6.28
CA GLN A 264 -24.87 -27.80 7.11
C GLN A 264 -26.00 -28.43 6.25
N LYS A 265 -26.64 -27.63 5.39
CA LYS A 265 -27.75 -28.10 4.50
C LYS A 265 -27.32 -29.26 3.63
N ASN A 266 -26.09 -29.28 3.14
CA ASN A 266 -25.57 -30.31 2.25
C ASN A 266 -24.75 -31.39 2.97
N ASN A 267 -24.72 -31.43 4.29
CA ASN A 267 -23.98 -32.39 5.13
C ASN A 267 -22.50 -32.53 4.71
N LEU A 268 -21.83 -31.45 4.40
CA LEU A 268 -20.44 -31.46 3.92
C LEU A 268 -19.43 -31.66 5.07
N ILE A 269 -19.78 -31.25 6.30
CA ILE A 269 -18.91 -31.39 7.47
C ILE A 269 -19.20 -32.74 8.14
N LYS A 270 -18.42 -33.77 7.78
CA LYS A 270 -18.59 -35.15 8.30
C LYS A 270 -17.70 -35.46 9.51
N ASP A 271 -16.68 -34.67 9.72
CA ASP A 271 -15.69 -34.87 10.78
C ASP A 271 -16.20 -34.34 12.11
N LYS A 272 -16.67 -35.26 12.99
CA LYS A 272 -17.19 -34.93 14.33
C LYS A 272 -16.12 -34.42 15.31
N LYS A 273 -14.83 -34.58 14.97
CA LYS A 273 -13.71 -34.09 15.81
C LYS A 273 -13.30 -32.66 15.48
N LEU A 274 -13.78 -32.14 14.34
CA LEU A 274 -13.50 -30.80 13.90
C LEU A 274 -14.34 -29.81 14.74
N SER A 275 -13.70 -28.76 15.25
CA SER A 275 -14.43 -27.66 15.87
C SER A 275 -15.33 -26.96 14.84
N ALA A 276 -16.34 -26.23 15.29
CA ALA A 276 -17.21 -25.47 14.40
C ALA A 276 -16.38 -24.54 13.52
N LEU A 277 -16.72 -24.50 12.21
CA LEU A 277 -16.07 -23.60 11.27
C LEU A 277 -16.41 -22.15 11.61
N ILE A 278 -15.40 -21.31 11.72
CA ILE A 278 -15.51 -19.88 11.97
C ILE A 278 -15.26 -19.08 10.69
N GLY A 279 -15.53 -17.78 10.73
CA GLY A 279 -15.40 -16.93 9.56
C GLY A 279 -14.01 -16.92 8.94
N GLU A 280 -12.97 -16.99 9.76
CA GLU A 280 -11.58 -17.04 9.31
C GLU A 280 -11.23 -18.28 8.51
N ASP A 281 -11.79 -19.45 8.91
CA ASP A 281 -11.58 -20.69 8.17
C ASP A 281 -12.07 -20.56 6.71
N TYR A 282 -13.21 -19.87 6.50
CA TYR A 282 -13.75 -19.61 5.15
C TYR A 282 -13.00 -18.53 4.37
N ARG A 283 -12.29 -17.66 5.07
CA ARG A 283 -11.54 -16.56 4.43
C ARG A 283 -10.06 -16.87 4.21
N GLU A 284 -9.58 -18.03 4.68
CA GLU A 284 -8.23 -18.48 4.38
C GLU A 284 -8.01 -18.61 2.87
N GLY A 285 -6.99 -17.92 2.33
CA GLY A 285 -6.68 -17.87 0.91
C GLY A 285 -7.68 -17.09 0.05
N MET A 286 -8.62 -16.36 0.65
CA MET A 286 -9.61 -15.57 -0.08
C MET A 286 -9.01 -14.23 -0.50
N THR A 287 -9.18 -13.89 -1.78
CA THR A 287 -9.04 -12.52 -2.29
C THR A 287 -10.43 -11.97 -2.58
N ALA A 288 -10.78 -10.84 -1.99
CA ALA A 288 -12.06 -10.16 -2.23
C ALA A 288 -11.86 -8.66 -2.48
N VAL A 289 -12.66 -8.12 -3.40
CA VAL A 289 -12.79 -6.68 -3.62
C VAL A 289 -14.23 -6.29 -3.35
N ILE A 290 -14.41 -5.29 -2.48
CA ILE A 290 -15.72 -4.80 -2.04
C ILE A 290 -15.84 -3.33 -2.42
N SER A 291 -16.81 -2.97 -3.23
CA SER A 291 -17.13 -1.60 -3.59
C SER A 291 -18.55 -1.25 -3.16
N VAL A 292 -18.67 -0.24 -2.31
CA VAL A 292 -19.96 0.27 -1.88
C VAL A 292 -20.14 1.71 -2.33
N ARG A 293 -21.31 2.04 -2.90
CA ARG A 293 -21.68 3.40 -3.27
C ARG A 293 -22.89 3.84 -2.46
N LEU A 294 -22.77 4.97 -1.79
CA LEU A 294 -23.84 5.56 -0.99
C LEU A 294 -23.80 7.09 -1.02
N LYS A 295 -24.94 7.72 -0.79
CA LYS A 295 -25.10 9.19 -0.88
C LYS A 295 -24.44 9.91 0.30
N ASN A 296 -24.69 9.44 1.51
CA ASN A 296 -24.29 10.11 2.75
C ASN A 296 -23.18 9.32 3.44
N VAL A 297 -21.94 9.51 2.98
CA VAL A 297 -20.78 8.79 3.52
C VAL A 297 -20.27 9.45 4.80
N GLN A 298 -20.03 8.64 5.82
CA GLN A 298 -19.39 9.03 7.07
C GLN A 298 -18.13 8.19 7.27
N PHE A 299 -16.97 8.85 7.22
CA PHE A 299 -15.69 8.21 7.53
C PHE A 299 -15.29 8.50 8.99
N GLU A 300 -14.53 7.61 9.61
CA GLU A 300 -14.02 7.80 10.98
C GLU A 300 -12.89 8.86 11.06
N GLY A 301 -12.50 9.50 9.97
CA GLY A 301 -11.46 10.53 9.97
C GLY A 301 -11.30 11.22 8.62
N GLN A 302 -10.50 12.28 8.61
CA GLN A 302 -10.23 13.08 7.40
C GLN A 302 -9.48 12.28 6.32
N THR A 303 -8.70 11.29 6.70
CA THR A 303 -7.96 10.40 5.79
C THR A 303 -8.86 9.43 5.02
N LYS A 304 -10.13 9.29 5.44
CA LYS A 304 -11.15 8.44 4.81
C LYS A 304 -10.77 6.96 4.74
N THR A 305 -9.93 6.50 5.64
CA THR A 305 -9.41 5.12 5.64
C THR A 305 -10.39 4.08 6.14
N LYS A 306 -11.46 4.50 6.84
CA LYS A 306 -12.45 3.60 7.45
C LYS A 306 -13.87 4.14 7.35
N LEU A 307 -14.80 3.31 6.88
CA LEU A 307 -16.23 3.66 6.82
C LEU A 307 -16.90 3.50 8.20
N GLY A 308 -17.55 4.57 8.65
CA GLY A 308 -18.21 4.62 9.96
C GLY A 308 -19.74 4.43 9.94
N ASN A 309 -20.41 4.53 8.80
CA ASN A 309 -21.88 4.43 8.68
C ASN A 309 -22.43 3.15 9.32
N PRO A 310 -23.13 3.17 10.47
CA PRO A 310 -23.57 1.95 11.16
C PRO A 310 -24.65 1.18 10.40
N GLU A 311 -25.50 1.85 9.62
CA GLU A 311 -26.57 1.27 8.82
C GLU A 311 -26.06 0.42 7.64
N VAL A 312 -24.83 0.64 7.19
CA VAL A 312 -24.24 -0.08 6.05
C VAL A 312 -23.93 -1.53 6.41
N LYS A 313 -23.53 -1.83 7.65
CA LYS A 313 -23.19 -3.20 8.06
C LYS A 313 -24.37 -4.17 7.87
N PRO A 314 -25.56 -3.97 8.48
CA PRO A 314 -26.67 -4.91 8.31
C PRO A 314 -27.17 -4.98 6.88
N LEU A 315 -27.13 -3.87 6.14
CA LEU A 315 -27.55 -3.81 4.75
C LEU A 315 -26.63 -4.66 3.83
N VAL A 316 -25.32 -4.48 3.94
CA VAL A 316 -24.35 -5.27 3.20
C VAL A 316 -24.44 -6.75 3.58
N GLU A 317 -24.57 -7.06 4.89
CA GLU A 317 -24.74 -8.44 5.35
C GLU A 317 -25.99 -9.09 4.72
N GLN A 318 -27.11 -8.39 4.68
CA GLN A 318 -28.34 -8.89 4.08
C GLN A 318 -28.20 -9.11 2.59
N LEU A 319 -27.74 -8.10 1.83
CA LEU A 319 -27.65 -8.14 0.38
C LEU A 319 -26.65 -9.21 -0.11
N VAL A 320 -25.47 -9.25 0.52
CA VAL A 320 -24.45 -10.25 0.18
C VAL A 320 -24.93 -11.65 0.58
N SER A 321 -25.57 -11.83 1.75
CA SER A 321 -26.10 -13.13 2.16
C SER A 321 -27.12 -13.66 1.16
N GLN A 322 -28.06 -12.82 0.74
CA GLN A 322 -29.08 -13.23 -0.23
C GLN A 322 -28.45 -13.65 -1.57
N LYS A 323 -27.60 -12.82 -2.13
CA LYS A 323 -27.00 -13.07 -3.45
C LYS A 323 -25.99 -14.21 -3.45
N LEU A 324 -25.24 -14.36 -2.37
CA LEU A 324 -24.32 -15.49 -2.20
C LEU A 324 -25.07 -16.81 -2.03
N ASP A 325 -26.17 -16.83 -1.26
CA ASP A 325 -27.03 -18.02 -1.15
C ASP A 325 -27.66 -18.39 -2.49
N GLU A 326 -28.22 -17.41 -3.24
CA GLU A 326 -28.69 -17.60 -4.60
C GLU A 326 -27.62 -18.26 -5.49
N PHE A 327 -26.39 -17.74 -5.47
CA PHE A 327 -25.26 -18.27 -6.25
C PHE A 327 -24.90 -19.71 -5.85
N LEU A 328 -24.75 -19.99 -4.56
CA LEU A 328 -24.35 -21.33 -4.08
C LEU A 328 -25.40 -22.42 -4.36
N ASN A 329 -26.67 -22.05 -4.44
CA ASN A 329 -27.76 -22.99 -4.77
C ASN A 329 -27.89 -23.28 -6.28
N LEU A 330 -27.11 -22.60 -7.16
CA LEU A 330 -27.04 -22.96 -8.58
C LEU A 330 -26.33 -24.31 -8.77
N LYS A 331 -26.86 -25.16 -9.65
CA LYS A 331 -26.23 -26.46 -9.98
C LYS A 331 -24.77 -26.30 -10.46
N SER A 332 -24.50 -25.25 -11.21
CA SER A 332 -23.15 -24.93 -11.73
C SER A 332 -22.14 -24.51 -10.63
N SER A 333 -22.60 -24.03 -9.49
CA SER A 333 -21.77 -23.54 -8.39
C SER A 333 -21.45 -24.63 -7.35
N LYS A 334 -22.06 -25.80 -7.44
CA LYS A 334 -21.91 -26.89 -6.47
C LYS A 334 -20.43 -27.25 -6.22
N SER A 335 -19.66 -27.46 -7.28
CA SER A 335 -18.23 -27.80 -7.17
C SER A 335 -17.42 -26.68 -6.53
N ILE A 336 -17.78 -25.42 -6.78
CA ILE A 336 -17.13 -24.25 -6.17
C ILE A 336 -17.39 -24.24 -4.67
N ALA A 337 -18.66 -24.42 -4.27
CA ALA A 337 -19.06 -24.43 -2.87
C ALA A 337 -18.39 -25.58 -2.08
N GLU A 338 -18.33 -26.78 -2.67
CA GLU A 338 -17.66 -27.94 -2.07
C GLU A 338 -16.17 -27.68 -1.84
N LYS A 339 -15.46 -27.11 -2.82
CA LYS A 339 -14.04 -26.73 -2.69
C LYS A 339 -13.80 -25.68 -1.61
N ILE A 340 -14.68 -24.67 -1.49
CA ILE A 340 -14.58 -23.64 -0.45
C ILE A 340 -14.74 -24.28 0.94
N VAL A 341 -15.75 -25.14 1.12
CA VAL A 341 -15.97 -25.82 2.41
C VAL A 341 -14.82 -26.79 2.73
N GLU A 342 -14.30 -27.52 1.74
CA GLU A 342 -13.15 -28.41 1.93
C GLU A 342 -11.90 -27.63 2.39
N LYS A 343 -11.61 -26.47 1.76
CA LYS A 343 -10.52 -25.60 2.18
C LYS A 343 -10.73 -25.09 3.60
N ALA A 344 -11.94 -24.63 3.94
CA ALA A 344 -12.28 -24.18 5.28
C ALA A 344 -12.12 -25.27 6.35
N MET A 345 -12.45 -26.53 6.02
CA MET A 345 -12.18 -27.67 6.93
C MET A 345 -10.67 -27.90 7.12
N GLY A 346 -9.85 -27.68 6.08
CA GLY A 346 -8.39 -27.72 6.18
C GLY A 346 -7.87 -26.65 7.14
N ALA A 347 -8.33 -25.41 6.97
CA ALA A 347 -7.99 -24.28 7.83
C ALA A 347 -8.37 -24.53 9.30
N ALA A 348 -9.58 -25.03 9.55
CA ALA A 348 -10.05 -25.35 10.90
C ALA A 348 -9.19 -26.43 11.57
N ARG A 349 -8.73 -27.45 10.83
CA ARG A 349 -7.80 -28.46 11.36
C ARG A 349 -6.46 -27.82 11.77
N THR A 350 -5.90 -26.96 10.92
CA THR A 350 -4.68 -26.22 11.21
C THR A 350 -4.86 -25.37 12.47
N ARG A 351 -5.94 -24.59 12.56
CA ARG A 351 -6.30 -23.76 13.72
C ARG A 351 -6.40 -24.60 15.02
N ASP A 352 -7.09 -25.74 14.96
CA ASP A 352 -7.23 -26.64 16.12
C ASP A 352 -5.87 -27.22 16.57
N ASN A 353 -5.00 -27.57 15.64
CA ASN A 353 -3.65 -28.03 15.93
C ASN A 353 -2.80 -26.94 16.58
N VAL A 354 -2.83 -25.71 16.05
CA VAL A 354 -2.15 -24.53 16.62
C VAL A 354 -2.64 -24.26 18.06
N ARG A 355 -3.97 -24.30 18.29
CA ARG A 355 -4.54 -24.11 19.63
C ARG A 355 -4.04 -25.16 20.60
N ARG A 356 -4.05 -26.44 20.24
CA ARG A 356 -3.52 -27.53 21.07
C ARG A 356 -2.04 -27.37 21.39
N ALA A 357 -1.24 -26.99 20.38
CA ALA A 357 0.18 -26.72 20.56
C ALA A 357 0.43 -25.55 21.53
N LYS A 358 -0.36 -24.46 21.41
CA LYS A 358 -0.32 -23.31 22.34
C LYS A 358 -0.73 -23.72 23.76
N GLU A 359 -1.75 -24.53 23.94
CA GLU A 359 -2.20 -25.03 25.25
C GLU A 359 -1.12 -25.88 25.92
N LEU A 360 -0.50 -26.80 25.19
CA LEU A 360 0.63 -27.61 25.68
C LEU A 360 1.84 -26.75 26.05
N SER A 361 2.15 -25.74 25.22
CA SER A 361 3.23 -24.78 25.47
C SER A 361 2.95 -23.89 26.69
N ARG A 362 1.69 -23.52 26.95
CA ARG A 362 1.29 -22.74 28.15
C ARG A 362 1.51 -23.56 29.45
N GLN A 363 1.32 -24.87 29.40
CA GLN A 363 1.63 -25.76 30.54
C GLN A 363 3.15 -25.88 30.79
N GLN A 364 3.98 -25.61 29.75
CA GLN A 364 5.46 -25.64 29.82
C GLN A 364 6.09 -24.24 29.95
N LYS A 365 5.34 -23.21 30.38
CA LYS A 365 5.76 -21.79 30.43
C LYS A 365 7.09 -21.50 31.17
N SER A 366 7.61 -22.41 32.01
CA SER A 366 8.90 -22.25 32.65
C SER A 366 10.11 -22.47 31.73
N ILE A 367 9.91 -23.16 30.59
CA ILE A 367 11.01 -23.51 29.65
C ILE A 367 11.14 -22.50 28.53
N ASN A 368 10.02 -21.88 28.08
CA ASN A 368 10.03 -20.95 26.95
C ASN A 368 10.65 -19.57 27.25
N ASN A 369 10.61 -19.10 28.50
CA ASN A 369 11.35 -17.91 28.91
C ASN A 369 12.87 -18.11 28.87
N ALA A 370 13.37 -19.34 29.03
CA ALA A 370 14.78 -19.63 28.94
C ALA A 370 15.37 -19.51 27.53
N ASN A 371 14.58 -19.77 26.46
CA ASN A 371 15.04 -19.65 25.08
C ASN A 371 15.12 -18.18 24.59
N LEU A 372 14.30 -17.28 25.13
CA LEU A 372 14.40 -15.83 24.86
C LEU A 372 15.66 -15.22 25.54
N VAL A 373 16.02 -15.73 26.71
CA VAL A 373 17.14 -15.20 27.51
C VAL A 373 18.50 -15.33 26.81
N GLY A 374 18.65 -16.24 25.83
CA GLY A 374 19.91 -16.42 25.10
C GLY A 374 20.06 -15.63 23.79
N LYS A 375 18.96 -15.32 23.11
CA LYS A 375 18.98 -14.69 21.77
C LYS A 375 18.74 -13.18 21.82
N LEU A 376 17.71 -12.73 22.51
CA LEU A 376 17.36 -11.32 22.63
C LEU A 376 18.24 -10.60 23.67
N ALA A 377 19.02 -9.61 23.23
CA ALA A 377 19.67 -8.68 24.14
C ALA A 377 18.70 -7.51 24.42
N SER A 378 17.87 -7.64 25.46
CA SER A 378 16.84 -6.64 25.81
C SER A 378 17.45 -5.30 26.23
N CYS A 379 16.73 -4.21 26.05
CA CYS A 379 17.02 -2.91 26.64
C CYS A 379 16.46 -2.84 28.07
N THR A 380 16.95 -1.88 28.86
CA THR A 380 16.53 -1.67 30.25
C THR A 380 15.39 -0.67 30.40
N GLY A 381 15.10 0.11 29.36
CA GLY A 381 14.04 1.10 29.33
C GLY A 381 12.66 0.48 29.47
N LYS A 382 11.83 1.09 30.35
CA LYS A 382 10.47 0.60 30.65
C LYS A 382 9.39 1.26 29.79
N LYS A 383 9.74 2.28 29.02
CA LYS A 383 8.80 3.06 28.20
C LYS A 383 8.93 2.65 26.74
N PRO A 384 7.95 1.90 26.18
CA PRO A 384 8.00 1.37 24.81
C PRO A 384 8.23 2.47 23.75
N GLU A 385 7.71 3.67 23.97
CA GLU A 385 7.81 4.81 23.05
C GLU A 385 9.25 5.28 22.77
N PHE A 386 10.21 4.94 23.64
CA PHE A 386 11.63 5.26 23.46
C PHE A 386 12.47 4.04 23.07
N ASN A 387 11.89 2.85 23.14
CA ASN A 387 12.62 1.61 22.88
C ASN A 387 12.66 1.30 21.38
N GLU A 388 13.78 0.71 20.96
CA GLU A 388 14.03 0.28 19.59
C GLU A 388 14.48 -1.18 19.57
N LEU A 389 13.95 -1.97 18.63
CA LEU A 389 14.39 -3.33 18.37
C LEU A 389 15.16 -3.37 17.05
N PHE A 390 16.44 -3.73 17.11
CA PHE A 390 17.24 -4.03 15.94
C PHE A 390 17.20 -5.52 15.65
N ILE A 391 16.67 -5.90 14.50
CA ILE A 391 16.71 -7.25 13.95
C ILE A 391 17.94 -7.32 13.08
N VAL A 392 18.95 -8.09 13.49
CA VAL A 392 20.29 -8.08 12.87
C VAL A 392 20.58 -9.42 12.23
N GLU A 393 21.13 -9.42 11.03
CA GLU A 393 21.55 -10.63 10.33
C GLU A 393 22.79 -11.24 10.95
N GLY A 394 22.67 -12.48 11.42
CA GLY A 394 23.76 -13.29 11.93
C GLY A 394 24.26 -12.94 13.34
N ASP A 395 24.94 -13.90 13.95
CA ASP A 395 25.50 -13.76 15.30
C ASP A 395 26.71 -12.82 15.34
N SER A 396 27.49 -12.71 14.25
CA SER A 396 28.69 -11.84 14.17
C SER A 396 28.28 -10.37 14.26
N ALA A 397 27.44 -9.92 13.35
CA ALA A 397 26.90 -8.54 13.36
C ALA A 397 26.08 -8.27 14.63
N GLY A 398 25.31 -9.28 15.10
CA GLY A 398 24.61 -9.23 16.38
C GLY A 398 25.54 -9.01 17.56
N GLY A 399 26.76 -9.56 17.54
CA GLY A 399 27.81 -9.36 18.54
C GLY A 399 28.31 -7.91 18.60
N SER A 400 28.68 -7.34 17.43
CA SER A 400 29.09 -5.94 17.32
C SER A 400 27.97 -4.99 17.74
N ALA A 401 26.73 -5.24 17.29
CA ALA A 401 25.57 -4.44 17.65
C ALA A 401 25.26 -4.49 19.17
N LYS A 402 25.38 -5.65 19.81
CA LYS A 402 25.21 -5.79 21.27
C LYS A 402 26.24 -5.00 22.07
N GLN A 403 27.46 -4.87 21.56
CA GLN A 403 28.54 -4.11 22.22
C GLN A 403 28.36 -2.59 21.98
N GLY A 404 28.03 -2.18 20.75
CA GLY A 404 27.93 -0.76 20.36
C GLY A 404 26.64 -0.07 20.77
N ARG A 405 25.56 -0.78 21.13
CA ARG A 405 24.23 -0.22 21.37
C ARG A 405 24.11 0.65 22.62
N ASP A 406 23.15 1.54 22.65
CA ASP A 406 22.61 2.08 23.90
C ASP A 406 21.75 1.03 24.60
N ARG A 407 22.28 0.51 25.72
CA ARG A 407 21.59 -0.54 26.51
C ARG A 407 20.29 -0.07 27.14
N THR A 408 20.08 1.22 27.26
CA THR A 408 18.89 1.80 27.87
C THR A 408 17.69 1.65 26.94
N THR A 409 17.86 1.98 25.65
CA THR A 409 16.74 2.11 24.70
C THR A 409 16.79 1.07 23.58
N GLN A 410 17.96 0.46 23.29
CA GLN A 410 18.12 -0.40 22.12
C GLN A 410 18.23 -1.88 22.50
N ALA A 411 17.36 -2.70 21.95
CA ALA A 411 17.40 -4.16 22.02
C ALA A 411 17.93 -4.74 20.71
N ILE A 412 18.65 -5.86 20.78
CA ILE A 412 19.23 -6.55 19.62
C ILE A 412 18.69 -7.98 19.55
N LEU A 413 18.12 -8.34 18.41
CA LEU A 413 17.68 -9.69 18.07
C LEU A 413 18.47 -10.19 16.85
N PRO A 414 19.53 -11.00 17.01
CA PRO A 414 20.19 -11.62 15.87
C PRO A 414 19.34 -12.75 15.30
N LEU A 415 19.23 -12.81 13.97
CA LEU A 415 18.61 -13.91 13.23
C LEU A 415 19.68 -14.91 12.80
N ARG A 416 19.45 -16.19 13.02
CA ARG A 416 20.37 -17.28 12.63
C ARG A 416 19.98 -17.84 11.26
N GLY A 417 20.66 -17.37 10.24
CA GLY A 417 20.41 -17.80 8.86
C GLY A 417 19.14 -17.20 8.25
N LYS A 418 18.72 -17.72 7.10
CA LYS A 418 17.53 -17.25 6.38
C LYS A 418 16.26 -17.72 7.08
N PRO A 419 15.36 -16.82 7.49
CA PRO A 419 14.05 -17.20 8.03
C PRO A 419 13.20 -17.94 7.00
N LEU A 420 12.16 -18.63 7.46
CA LEU A 420 11.18 -19.30 6.62
C LEU A 420 10.45 -18.28 5.72
N ASN A 421 10.26 -18.60 4.44
CA ASN A 421 9.42 -17.77 3.57
C ASN A 421 7.94 -17.95 3.98
N VAL A 422 7.38 -16.92 4.60
CA VAL A 422 6.02 -16.94 5.16
C VAL A 422 4.93 -16.91 4.09
N GLU A 423 5.23 -16.44 2.87
CA GLU A 423 4.27 -16.46 1.76
C GLU A 423 3.91 -17.88 1.33
N LYS A 424 4.84 -18.82 1.51
CA LYS A 424 4.71 -20.24 1.15
C LYS A 424 4.33 -21.15 2.32
N SER A 425 4.03 -20.56 3.47
CA SER A 425 3.92 -21.35 4.70
C SER A 425 2.63 -21.05 5.44
N SER A 426 2.00 -22.11 5.96
CA SER A 426 0.87 -21.98 6.85
C SER A 426 1.30 -21.44 8.22
N ILE A 427 0.36 -20.87 8.97
CA ILE A 427 0.61 -20.21 10.25
C ILE A 427 1.20 -21.15 11.30
N ASP A 428 0.83 -22.43 11.29
CA ASP A 428 1.41 -23.46 12.17
C ASP A 428 2.92 -23.60 11.95
N LYS A 429 3.38 -23.71 10.69
CA LYS A 429 4.81 -23.77 10.36
C LYS A 429 5.57 -22.50 10.76
N ILE A 430 4.93 -21.33 10.63
CA ILE A 430 5.52 -20.06 11.08
C ILE A 430 5.71 -20.06 12.59
N LEU A 431 4.72 -20.55 13.35
CA LEU A 431 4.78 -20.65 14.81
C LEU A 431 5.72 -21.76 15.30
N GLU A 432 5.99 -22.79 14.50
CA GLU A 432 7.01 -23.80 14.76
C GLU A 432 8.43 -23.27 14.51
N ASN A 433 8.59 -22.30 13.59
CA ASN A 433 9.87 -21.69 13.27
C ASN A 433 10.41 -20.88 14.45
N GLU A 434 11.62 -21.21 14.91
CA GLU A 434 12.22 -20.63 16.11
C GLU A 434 12.47 -19.12 15.97
N GLU A 435 12.90 -18.66 14.79
CA GLU A 435 13.22 -17.25 14.54
C GLU A 435 11.96 -16.37 14.61
N PHE A 436 10.87 -16.77 13.94
CA PHE A 436 9.61 -16.05 14.01
C PHE A 436 8.96 -16.12 15.38
N ARG A 437 9.00 -17.26 16.05
CA ARG A 437 8.51 -17.40 17.42
C ARG A 437 9.23 -16.45 18.38
N THR A 438 10.56 -16.36 18.24
CA THR A 438 11.38 -15.43 19.03
C THR A 438 11.04 -13.97 18.73
N LEU A 439 10.87 -13.63 17.45
CA LEU A 439 10.49 -12.28 17.00
C LEU A 439 9.11 -11.88 17.56
N ILE A 440 8.09 -12.74 17.42
CA ILE A 440 6.74 -12.49 17.94
C ILE A 440 6.77 -12.27 19.45
N SER A 441 7.51 -13.11 20.18
CA SER A 441 7.67 -12.98 21.64
C SER A 441 8.42 -11.70 22.04
N ALA A 442 9.43 -11.29 21.26
CA ALA A 442 10.17 -10.06 21.49
C ALA A 442 9.28 -8.84 21.33
N LEU A 443 8.48 -8.78 20.27
CA LEU A 443 7.56 -7.67 20.00
C LEU A 443 6.46 -7.53 21.05
N GLY A 444 5.91 -8.65 21.50
CA GLY A 444 4.87 -8.71 22.54
C GLY A 444 3.44 -8.55 22.04
N THR A 445 3.23 -8.15 20.79
CA THR A 445 1.92 -7.83 20.20
C THR A 445 1.01 -9.03 19.94
N GLY A 446 1.53 -10.26 20.03
CA GLY A 446 0.80 -11.42 19.51
C GLY A 446 0.86 -11.54 18.00
N LEU A 447 0.02 -12.40 17.41
CA LEU A 447 -0.04 -12.67 15.97
C LEU A 447 -1.48 -13.03 15.55
N GLY A 448 -1.91 -12.59 14.38
CA GLY A 448 -3.26 -12.85 13.87
C GLY A 448 -4.32 -12.21 14.78
N ASP A 449 -5.30 -13.00 15.25
CA ASP A 449 -6.39 -12.49 16.12
C ASP A 449 -5.94 -12.05 17.50
N ASP A 450 -4.81 -12.59 17.97
CA ASP A 450 -4.20 -12.17 19.23
C ASP A 450 -3.37 -10.88 19.08
N PHE A 451 -3.30 -10.29 17.86
CA PHE A 451 -2.48 -9.09 17.63
C PHE A 451 -3.08 -7.86 18.30
N ASN A 452 -2.33 -7.28 19.21
CA ASN A 452 -2.67 -6.01 19.87
C ASN A 452 -1.48 -5.04 19.78
N ILE A 453 -1.66 -3.93 19.12
CA ILE A 453 -0.62 -2.90 18.95
C ILE A 453 -0.23 -2.24 20.28
N ASP A 454 -1.17 -2.15 21.23
CA ASP A 454 -0.94 -1.52 22.53
C ASP A 454 0.05 -2.30 23.40
N ASP A 455 0.26 -3.60 23.10
CA ASP A 455 1.25 -4.46 23.77
C ASP A 455 2.65 -4.36 23.15
N LEU A 456 2.85 -3.51 22.14
CA LEU A 456 4.14 -3.33 21.46
C LEU A 456 5.20 -2.80 22.42
N LYS A 457 6.31 -3.51 22.53
CA LYS A 457 7.42 -3.19 23.44
C LYS A 457 8.45 -2.21 22.87
N TYR A 458 8.45 -2.01 21.56
CA TYR A 458 9.43 -1.20 20.83
C TYR A 458 8.76 -0.28 19.83
N HIS A 459 8.92 1.03 19.98
CA HIS A 459 8.33 2.02 19.07
C HIS A 459 8.94 1.97 17.66
N LYS A 460 10.21 1.56 17.54
CA LYS A 460 10.85 1.32 16.25
C LYS A 460 11.38 -0.09 16.15
N ILE A 461 11.07 -0.75 15.04
CA ILE A 461 11.56 -2.06 14.64
C ILE A 461 12.46 -1.81 13.44
N ILE A 462 13.77 -2.00 13.61
CA ILE A 462 14.77 -1.63 12.63
C ILE A 462 15.42 -2.90 12.07
N ILE A 463 15.26 -3.15 10.78
CA ILE A 463 15.87 -4.28 10.10
C ILE A 463 17.26 -3.87 9.65
N LEU A 464 18.29 -4.56 10.16
CA LEU A 464 19.69 -4.43 9.76
C LEU A 464 20.14 -5.73 9.09
N ALA A 465 20.30 -5.70 7.78
CA ALA A 465 20.82 -6.81 6.98
C ALA A 465 21.99 -6.34 6.13
N ASP A 466 22.85 -7.26 5.78
CA ASP A 466 24.01 -7.01 4.95
C ASP A 466 23.63 -6.41 3.57
N ALA A 467 24.54 -5.68 2.95
CA ALA A 467 24.32 -5.05 1.65
C ALA A 467 24.49 -6.03 0.47
N ASP A 468 24.32 -7.32 0.72
CA ASP A 468 24.44 -8.38 -0.27
C ASP A 468 23.07 -8.98 -0.68
N GLN A 469 23.11 -10.03 -1.51
CA GLN A 469 21.89 -10.70 -1.98
C GLN A 469 21.15 -11.43 -0.85
N ASP A 470 21.86 -12.00 0.12
CA ASP A 470 21.30 -12.73 1.23
C ASP A 470 20.61 -11.79 2.21
N GLY A 471 21.23 -10.66 2.53
CA GLY A 471 20.63 -9.60 3.33
C GLY A 471 19.40 -8.98 2.66
N GLY A 472 19.43 -8.80 1.33
CA GLY A 472 18.27 -8.40 0.53
C GLY A 472 17.10 -9.37 0.68
N HIS A 473 17.38 -10.68 0.64
CA HIS A 473 16.36 -11.72 0.80
C HIS A 473 15.80 -11.78 2.23
N ILE A 474 16.64 -11.65 3.26
CA ILE A 474 16.19 -11.59 4.67
C ILE A 474 15.26 -10.39 4.89
N ARG A 475 15.62 -9.20 4.36
CA ARG A 475 14.73 -8.02 4.39
C ARG A 475 13.38 -8.31 3.73
N ALA A 476 13.37 -8.92 2.54
CA ALA A 476 12.14 -9.27 1.83
C ALA A 476 11.25 -10.24 2.64
N ILE A 477 11.84 -11.28 3.27
CA ILE A 477 11.10 -12.21 4.12
C ILE A 477 10.49 -11.51 5.34
N LEU A 478 11.24 -10.64 6.04
CA LEU A 478 10.76 -9.91 7.20
C LEU A 478 9.66 -8.90 6.83
N LEU A 479 9.83 -8.18 5.72
CA LEU A 479 8.80 -7.26 5.21
C LEU A 479 7.53 -8.02 4.82
N THR A 480 7.67 -9.19 4.18
CA THR A 480 6.54 -10.07 3.87
C THR A 480 5.83 -10.53 5.13
N PHE A 481 6.58 -10.92 6.18
CA PHE A 481 6.01 -11.31 7.46
C PHE A 481 5.22 -10.17 8.11
N PHE A 482 5.78 -8.97 8.20
CA PHE A 482 5.07 -7.81 8.75
C PHE A 482 3.85 -7.44 7.91
N PHE A 483 3.95 -7.46 6.60
CA PHE A 483 2.82 -7.16 5.71
C PHE A 483 1.68 -8.17 5.86
N ARG A 484 1.99 -9.47 5.99
CA ARG A 484 0.98 -10.54 6.07
C ARG A 484 0.32 -10.65 7.45
N TYR A 485 1.10 -10.53 8.51
CA TYR A 485 0.66 -10.93 9.85
C TYR A 485 0.62 -9.79 10.86
N MET A 486 1.30 -8.67 10.61
CA MET A 486 1.41 -7.53 11.53
C MET A 486 1.35 -6.20 10.76
N ARG A 487 0.41 -6.08 9.80
CA ARG A 487 0.33 -4.94 8.88
C ARG A 487 0.25 -3.59 9.57
N ARG A 488 -0.43 -3.52 10.73
CA ARG A 488 -0.50 -2.30 11.54
C ARG A 488 0.87 -1.78 11.98
N LEU A 489 1.87 -2.63 12.17
CA LEU A 489 3.23 -2.16 12.47
C LEU A 489 3.81 -1.30 11.33
N ILE A 490 3.45 -1.60 10.08
CA ILE A 490 3.86 -0.80 8.92
C ILE A 490 3.00 0.46 8.81
N THR A 491 1.67 0.35 8.85
CA THR A 491 0.76 1.49 8.67
C THR A 491 0.90 2.52 9.77
N ASP A 492 1.10 2.08 11.01
CA ASP A 492 1.30 2.95 12.17
C ASP A 492 2.75 3.49 12.25
N GLY A 493 3.65 3.02 11.34
CA GLY A 493 4.98 3.59 11.13
C GLY A 493 6.05 3.12 12.07
N HIS A 494 5.97 1.88 12.54
CA HIS A 494 6.94 1.28 13.45
C HIS A 494 8.09 0.54 12.76
N VAL A 495 7.98 0.20 11.47
CA VAL A 495 8.98 -0.62 10.75
C VAL A 495 9.92 0.26 9.94
N TYR A 496 11.22 0.03 10.10
CA TYR A 496 12.29 0.76 9.43
C TYR A 496 13.36 -0.19 8.88
N ILE A 497 14.04 0.27 7.82
CA ILE A 497 15.27 -0.34 7.31
C ILE A 497 16.42 0.57 7.73
N GLY A 498 17.40 0.02 8.43
CA GLY A 498 18.64 0.72 8.75
C GLY A 498 19.57 0.72 7.54
N MET A 499 20.20 1.86 7.29
CA MET A 499 21.09 2.06 6.14
C MET A 499 22.54 2.18 6.66
N PRO A 500 23.30 1.07 6.72
CA PRO A 500 24.73 1.15 7.02
C PRO A 500 25.50 1.76 5.84
N PRO A 501 26.69 2.34 6.07
CA PRO A 501 27.53 2.81 4.99
C PRO A 501 28.07 1.66 4.15
N LEU A 502 28.22 1.88 2.85
CA LEU A 502 28.82 0.92 1.92
C LEU A 502 30.36 1.08 1.87
N TYR A 503 30.86 2.29 2.09
CA TYR A 503 32.27 2.59 1.95
C TYR A 503 32.80 3.42 3.10
N LYS A 504 34.10 3.22 3.38
CA LYS A 504 34.89 4.04 4.30
C LYS A 504 36.10 4.58 3.53
N LEU A 505 36.24 5.90 3.53
CA LEU A 505 37.45 6.62 3.11
C LEU A 505 38.27 7.00 4.33
N GLN A 506 39.55 6.76 4.34
CA GLN A 506 40.41 7.13 5.44
C GLN A 506 41.74 7.73 4.95
N LYS A 507 42.11 8.91 5.50
CA LYS A 507 43.36 9.58 5.24
C LYS A 507 43.92 10.10 6.55
N LYS A 508 44.92 9.41 7.06
CA LYS A 508 45.47 9.64 8.42
C LYS A 508 44.34 9.49 9.46
N ASP A 509 44.05 10.57 10.22
CA ASP A 509 43.02 10.59 11.26
C ASP A 509 41.62 10.99 10.73
N GLU A 510 41.53 11.42 9.49
CA GLU A 510 40.26 11.78 8.84
C GLU A 510 39.57 10.56 8.28
N VAL A 511 38.33 10.33 8.70
CA VAL A 511 37.49 9.21 8.28
C VAL A 511 36.16 9.75 7.76
N GLU A 512 35.77 9.31 6.55
CA GLU A 512 34.48 9.60 5.95
C GLU A 512 33.78 8.31 5.56
N TYR A 513 32.46 8.26 5.79
CA TYR A 513 31.60 7.16 5.39
C TYR A 513 30.74 7.56 4.20
N CYS A 514 30.52 6.66 3.25
CA CYS A 514 29.66 6.89 2.08
C CYS A 514 28.60 5.81 2.00
N TYR A 515 27.37 6.22 1.72
CA TYR A 515 26.20 5.36 1.70
C TYR A 515 25.79 4.90 0.30
N ASN A 516 26.34 5.54 -0.74
CA ASN A 516 26.13 5.19 -2.15
C ASN A 516 27.34 5.58 -3.01
N ASP A 517 27.31 5.18 -4.29
CA ASP A 517 28.38 5.43 -5.23
C ASP A 517 28.58 6.91 -5.56
N GLU A 518 27.51 7.71 -5.57
CA GLU A 518 27.55 9.17 -5.83
C GLU A 518 28.24 9.92 -4.70
N GLU A 519 27.94 9.58 -3.45
CA GLU A 519 28.65 10.15 -2.29
C GLU A 519 30.11 9.77 -2.29
N LEU A 520 30.43 8.50 -2.67
CA LEU A 520 31.80 8.06 -2.76
C LEU A 520 32.58 8.89 -3.77
N GLU A 521 32.03 9.12 -4.98
CA GLU A 521 32.69 9.91 -6.01
C GLU A 521 32.92 11.37 -5.56
N THR A 522 31.90 11.97 -4.97
CA THR A 522 31.97 13.36 -4.46
C THR A 522 33.04 13.50 -3.38
N LYS A 523 33.06 12.59 -2.40
CA LYS A 523 34.01 12.62 -1.28
C LYS A 523 35.43 12.29 -1.71
N ARG A 524 35.62 11.37 -2.68
CA ARG A 524 36.94 11.09 -3.26
C ARG A 524 37.59 12.33 -3.85
N GLN A 525 36.84 13.14 -4.59
CA GLN A 525 37.35 14.37 -5.17
C GLN A 525 37.87 15.34 -4.09
N ASN A 526 37.20 15.42 -2.95
CA ASN A 526 37.60 16.26 -1.81
C ASN A 526 38.80 15.69 -1.05
N PHE A 527 38.91 14.35 -0.92
CA PHE A 527 40.05 13.71 -0.25
C PHE A 527 41.37 13.80 -1.03
N GLY A 528 41.30 13.98 -2.36
CA GLY A 528 42.45 14.09 -3.24
C GLY A 528 43.20 12.75 -3.40
N ARG A 529 44.54 12.77 -3.23
CA ARG A 529 45.37 11.55 -3.35
C ARG A 529 45.82 11.01 -1.99
N ASN A 530 46.19 9.73 -1.93
CA ASN A 530 46.74 9.04 -0.75
C ASN A 530 45.71 8.85 0.38
N TYR A 531 44.56 8.23 0.05
CA TYR A 531 43.58 7.70 1.00
C TYR A 531 43.46 6.19 0.87
N THR A 532 42.95 5.52 1.90
CA THR A 532 42.52 4.13 1.82
C THR A 532 41.02 4.08 1.62
N LEU A 533 40.58 3.22 0.70
CA LEU A 533 39.18 2.93 0.45
C LEU A 533 38.87 1.51 0.93
N GLN A 534 37.89 1.37 1.81
CA GLN A 534 37.38 0.09 2.26
C GLN A 534 35.91 -0.01 1.84
N ARG A 535 35.51 -1.15 1.28
CA ARG A 535 34.10 -1.49 1.06
C ARG A 535 33.66 -2.44 2.17
N PHE A 536 32.54 -2.13 2.83
CA PHE A 536 31.89 -3.04 3.75
C PHE A 536 30.99 -4.01 2.97
N LYS A 537 31.29 -5.30 3.03
CA LYS A 537 30.46 -6.35 2.43
C LYS A 537 29.34 -6.80 3.36
N GLY A 538 29.54 -6.66 4.66
CA GLY A 538 28.54 -6.98 5.67
C GLY A 538 28.77 -6.25 6.99
N LEU A 539 27.73 -6.22 7.81
CA LEU A 539 27.72 -5.58 9.13
C LEU A 539 28.76 -6.19 10.09
N GLY A 540 29.10 -7.47 9.89
CA GLY A 540 30.11 -8.17 10.67
C GLY A 540 31.55 -7.66 10.49
N GLU A 541 31.80 -6.87 9.42
CA GLU A 541 33.09 -6.23 9.17
C GLU A 541 33.26 -4.91 9.93
N MET A 542 32.18 -4.40 10.52
CA MET A 542 32.19 -3.15 11.30
C MET A 542 32.44 -3.46 12.77
N ASN A 543 33.37 -2.72 13.38
CA ASN A 543 33.55 -2.79 14.82
C ASN A 543 32.37 -2.09 15.57
N PRO A 544 32.21 -2.29 16.89
CA PRO A 544 31.09 -1.74 17.65
C PRO A 544 30.96 -0.22 17.58
N GLU A 545 32.10 0.51 17.61
CA GLU A 545 32.11 1.98 17.53
C GLU A 545 31.66 2.46 16.15
N GLN A 546 32.16 1.85 15.07
CA GLN A 546 31.74 2.18 13.70
C GLN A 546 30.26 1.95 13.51
N LEU A 547 29.74 0.82 13.97
CA LEU A 547 28.32 0.49 13.85
C LEU A 547 27.44 1.44 14.66
N TRP A 548 27.91 1.85 15.84
CA TRP A 548 27.24 2.89 16.62
C TRP A 548 27.19 4.22 15.88
N GLU A 549 28.35 4.75 15.51
CA GLU A 549 28.48 6.08 14.93
C GLU A 549 27.69 6.25 13.62
N THR A 550 27.64 5.20 12.79
CA THR A 550 27.06 5.30 11.42
C THR A 550 25.64 4.81 11.32
N THR A 551 25.24 3.83 12.17
CA THR A 551 24.01 3.06 11.92
C THR A 551 23.06 2.99 13.10
N MET A 552 23.56 3.04 14.33
CA MET A 552 22.73 2.84 15.54
C MET A 552 22.46 4.13 16.30
N ASN A 553 23.37 5.10 16.28
CA ASN A 553 23.23 6.37 16.98
C ASN A 553 22.04 7.17 16.42
N PRO A 554 21.01 7.48 17.22
CA PRO A 554 19.82 8.19 16.77
C PRO A 554 20.08 9.55 16.10
N TYR A 555 21.21 10.19 16.40
CA TYR A 555 21.56 11.52 15.87
C TYR A 555 22.25 11.49 14.51
N ASN A 556 22.91 10.38 14.16
CA ASN A 556 23.76 10.32 12.96
C ASN A 556 23.25 9.31 11.92
N ARG A 557 22.46 8.33 12.35
CA ARG A 557 21.99 7.22 11.49
C ARG A 557 20.98 7.66 10.44
N SER A 558 20.97 6.94 9.33
CA SER A 558 19.91 7.02 8.32
C SER A 558 18.97 5.82 8.43
N LEU A 559 17.67 6.09 8.53
CA LEU A 559 16.61 5.07 8.54
C LEU A 559 15.61 5.34 7.42
N THR A 560 15.29 4.31 6.65
CA THR A 560 14.19 4.36 5.69
C THR A 560 12.93 3.78 6.35
N ARG A 561 11.91 4.60 6.52
CA ARG A 561 10.60 4.15 7.03
C ARG A 561 9.91 3.31 5.97
N VAL A 562 9.40 2.15 6.36
CA VAL A 562 8.60 1.30 5.48
C VAL A 562 7.16 1.81 5.45
N THR A 563 6.63 2.02 4.25
CA THR A 563 5.26 2.47 4.03
C THR A 563 4.55 1.57 3.01
N ILE A 564 3.24 1.52 3.07
CA ILE A 564 2.40 0.89 2.06
C ILE A 564 1.67 2.02 1.34
N GLU A 565 2.16 2.41 0.17
CA GLU A 565 1.56 3.46 -0.65
C GLU A 565 0.33 2.94 -1.39
N ASP A 566 0.41 1.71 -1.89
CA ASP A 566 -0.66 1.00 -2.58
C ASP A 566 -0.69 -0.46 -2.13
N ALA A 567 -1.83 -0.87 -1.56
CA ALA A 567 -1.97 -2.20 -0.98
C ALA A 567 -2.07 -3.30 -2.05
N THR A 568 -2.64 -2.99 -3.21
CA THR A 568 -2.79 -3.94 -4.32
C THR A 568 -1.45 -4.22 -4.98
N GLU A 569 -0.66 -3.17 -5.20
CA GLU A 569 0.67 -3.32 -5.79
C GLU A 569 1.65 -4.02 -4.83
N ALA A 570 1.56 -3.70 -3.52
CA ALA A 570 2.32 -4.43 -2.49
C ALA A 570 1.97 -5.92 -2.47
N GLU A 571 0.67 -6.26 -2.55
CA GLU A 571 0.18 -7.63 -2.63
C GLU A 571 0.75 -8.36 -3.85
N LYS A 572 0.67 -7.73 -5.02
CA LYS A 572 1.18 -8.29 -6.26
C LYS A 572 2.69 -8.48 -6.23
N SER A 573 3.43 -7.48 -5.77
CA SER A 573 4.90 -7.54 -5.64
C SER A 573 5.34 -8.69 -4.74
N ILE A 574 4.67 -8.87 -3.59
CA ILE A 574 4.95 -9.97 -2.69
C ILE A 574 4.63 -11.32 -3.34
N SER A 575 3.46 -11.46 -3.97
CA SER A 575 3.06 -12.70 -4.65
C SER A 575 4.01 -13.05 -5.81
N THR A 576 4.47 -12.06 -6.58
CA THR A 576 5.44 -12.25 -7.67
C THR A 576 6.81 -12.67 -7.15
N LEU A 577 7.35 -11.95 -6.16
CA LEU A 577 8.73 -12.12 -5.70
C LEU A 577 8.88 -13.26 -4.69
N MET A 578 7.90 -13.46 -3.82
CA MET A 578 7.97 -14.41 -2.69
C MET A 578 7.06 -15.62 -2.87
N GLY A 579 6.13 -15.61 -3.83
CA GLY A 579 5.19 -16.70 -4.11
C GLY A 579 5.82 -17.98 -4.63
N ASP A 580 5.02 -19.03 -4.81
CA ASP A 580 5.48 -20.37 -5.20
C ASP A 580 5.98 -20.44 -6.64
N LYS A 581 5.33 -19.72 -7.56
CA LYS A 581 5.67 -19.74 -8.98
C LYS A 581 6.99 -19.04 -9.23
N SER A 582 7.88 -19.67 -10.02
CA SER A 582 9.18 -19.11 -10.38
C SER A 582 9.14 -18.25 -11.65
N GLU A 583 8.19 -18.52 -12.55
CA GLU A 583 8.13 -17.80 -13.84
C GLU A 583 7.87 -16.29 -13.67
N PRO A 584 6.91 -15.84 -12.82
CA PRO A 584 6.70 -14.40 -12.61
C PRO A 584 7.96 -13.68 -12.09
N ARG A 585 8.75 -14.35 -11.24
CA ARG A 585 10.03 -13.81 -10.75
C ARG A 585 11.06 -13.68 -11.87
N LYS A 586 11.15 -14.66 -12.77
CA LYS A 586 12.06 -14.60 -13.92
C LYS A 586 11.68 -13.47 -14.86
N GLU A 587 10.39 -13.32 -15.16
CA GLU A 587 9.88 -12.22 -15.97
C GLU A 587 10.19 -10.87 -15.34
N TYR A 588 9.92 -10.71 -14.04
CA TYR A 588 10.25 -9.51 -13.30
C TYR A 588 11.74 -9.16 -13.34
N ILE A 589 12.62 -10.16 -13.17
CA ILE A 589 14.07 -9.98 -13.27
C ILE A 589 14.46 -9.54 -14.68
N ASN A 590 13.93 -10.18 -15.72
CA ASN A 590 14.22 -9.83 -17.11
C ASN A 590 13.78 -8.40 -17.47
N GLU A 591 12.68 -7.94 -16.92
CA GLU A 591 12.14 -6.60 -17.18
C GLU A 591 12.87 -5.49 -16.42
N HIS A 592 13.38 -5.78 -15.20
CA HIS A 592 13.88 -4.76 -14.28
C HIS A 592 15.39 -4.84 -14.02
N ALA A 593 16.04 -5.97 -14.31
CA ALA A 593 17.47 -6.12 -14.05
C ALA A 593 18.32 -5.41 -15.11
N ASN A 594 19.27 -4.63 -14.64
CA ASN A 594 20.32 -4.09 -15.51
C ASN A 594 21.51 -5.04 -15.52
N PHE A 595 21.55 -5.92 -16.51
CA PHE A 595 22.64 -6.91 -16.69
C PHE A 595 23.99 -6.27 -17.12
N ASN A 596 23.98 -5.00 -17.51
CA ASN A 596 25.18 -4.25 -17.90
C ASN A 596 25.75 -3.38 -16.77
N ARG A 597 25.17 -3.48 -15.56
CA ARG A 597 25.67 -2.71 -14.41
C ARG A 597 27.00 -3.28 -13.96
N GLU A 598 28.08 -2.52 -14.19
CA GLU A 598 29.39 -2.81 -13.64
C GLU A 598 29.48 -2.42 -12.17
N ASP A 599 30.23 -3.17 -11.37
CA ASP A 599 30.48 -2.82 -9.97
C ASP A 599 31.39 -1.58 -9.93
N TYR A 600 30.86 -0.49 -9.37
CA TYR A 600 31.55 0.78 -9.29
C TYR A 600 32.85 0.68 -8.46
N PHE A 601 32.86 -0.17 -7.42
CA PHE A 601 34.03 -0.38 -6.59
C PHE A 601 35.21 -0.98 -7.38
N ASP A 602 34.93 -1.95 -8.22
CA ASP A 602 35.93 -2.58 -9.08
C ASP A 602 36.53 -1.58 -10.09
N LYS A 603 35.71 -0.66 -10.61
CA LYS A 603 36.20 0.45 -11.46
C LYS A 603 37.14 1.39 -10.70
N VAL A 604 36.82 1.69 -9.45
CA VAL A 604 37.58 2.64 -8.61
C VAL A 604 38.90 2.06 -8.14
N VAL A 605 38.95 0.75 -7.85
CA VAL A 605 40.16 0.07 -7.32
C VAL A 605 41.10 -0.35 -8.44
N ASN A 606 40.57 -0.69 -9.63
CA ASN A 606 41.34 -1.22 -10.75
C ASN A 606 41.62 -0.18 -11.85
N GLY A 607 41.03 1.03 -11.79
CA GLY A 607 41.28 2.16 -12.69
C GLY A 607 42.17 3.22 -12.06
#